data_8134763e92088ce6c576f91acf280301
#
_entry.id   8134763e92088ce6c576f91acf280301
#
_cell.length_a   1.000
_cell.length_b   1.000
_cell.length_c   1.000
_cell.angle_alpha   90.00
_cell.angle_beta   90.00
_cell.angle_gamma   90.00
#
_symmetry.space_group_name_H-M   'P 1'
#
loop_
_entity.id
_entity.type
_entity.pdbx_description
1 polymer ?
#
loop_
_entity_poly.entity_id
_entity_poly.type
_entity_poly.pdbx_seq_one_letter_code
_entity_poly.pdbx_strand_id
1 'polypeptide(L)'
;NYVLSVDRNQNTSGTNVLLWTKSNVAYRKFQFVYQGNGYYKIKNVGSGLYLGVANNGSKAGSNVQLSSSATLWQVLPDGTGAYYLVPNCSSICTLDLYTGILGKGKNIDIWSYNLGKAQRWKLQ
;
A
#
# COMPACT_ATOMS: atom_id res chain seq x y z
N ASN A 1 2.76 16.59 -4.72
CA ASN A 1 2.78 15.47 -3.78
C ASN A 1 1.69 14.45 -4.09
N TYR A 2 2.08 13.19 -4.07
CA TYR A 2 1.19 12.08 -4.36
C TYR A 2 1.04 11.19 -3.13
N VAL A 3 -0.12 10.57 -2.99
CA VAL A 3 -0.44 9.65 -1.88
C VAL A 3 -1.18 8.43 -2.43
N LEU A 4 -1.20 7.37 -1.62
CA LEU A 4 -2.09 6.25 -1.90
C LEU A 4 -3.54 6.72 -1.85
N SER A 5 -4.35 6.26 -2.78
CA SER A 5 -5.75 6.62 -2.90
C SER A 5 -6.57 5.43 -3.37
N VAL A 6 -7.82 5.41 -2.99
CA VAL A 6 -8.78 4.42 -3.47
C VAL A 6 -9.38 4.92 -4.77
N ASP A 7 -9.43 4.06 -5.78
CA ASP A 7 -9.96 4.43 -7.09
C ASP A 7 -11.43 4.87 -6.96
N ARG A 8 -11.71 6.08 -7.44
CA ARG A 8 -13.06 6.68 -7.49
C ARG A 8 -13.82 6.65 -6.17
N ASN A 9 -13.11 6.63 -5.04
CA ASN A 9 -13.72 6.58 -3.71
C ASN A 9 -14.71 5.41 -3.54
N GLN A 10 -14.45 4.29 -4.19
CA GLN A 10 -15.29 3.09 -4.05
C GLN A 10 -14.98 2.41 -2.72
N ASN A 11 -15.95 1.69 -2.17
CA ASN A 11 -15.85 1.08 -0.85
C ASN A 11 -16.13 -0.41 -0.86
N THR A 12 -15.87 -1.07 -1.95
CA THR A 12 -16.03 -2.53 -2.09
C THR A 12 -14.68 -3.23 -2.08
N SER A 13 -14.66 -4.44 -1.54
CA SER A 13 -13.47 -5.29 -1.59
C SER A 13 -13.10 -5.55 -3.06
N GLY A 14 -11.81 -5.43 -3.39
CA GLY A 14 -11.32 -5.54 -4.75
C GLY A 14 -11.14 -4.20 -5.45
N THR A 15 -11.65 -3.09 -4.88
CA THR A 15 -11.41 -1.76 -5.45
C THR A 15 -9.92 -1.46 -5.51
N ASN A 16 -9.46 -0.96 -6.64
CA ASN A 16 -8.04 -0.70 -6.85
C ASN A 16 -7.52 0.42 -5.96
N VAL A 17 -6.27 0.29 -5.56
CA VAL A 17 -5.50 1.34 -4.89
C VAL A 17 -4.48 1.86 -5.87
N LEU A 18 -4.35 3.18 -5.94
CA LEU A 18 -3.50 3.85 -6.91
C LEU A 18 -2.90 5.11 -6.31
N LEU A 19 -2.06 5.79 -7.07
CA LEU A 19 -1.46 7.04 -6.67
C LEU A 19 -2.36 8.20 -7.12
N TRP A 20 -2.52 9.19 -6.26
CA TRP A 20 -3.26 10.41 -6.61
C TRP A 20 -2.68 11.62 -5.90
N THR A 21 -3.09 12.79 -6.33
CA THR A 21 -2.66 14.03 -5.70
C THR A 21 -3.14 14.09 -4.25
N LYS A 22 -2.27 14.52 -3.34
CA LYS A 22 -2.61 14.67 -1.93
C LYS A 22 -3.78 15.63 -1.74
N SER A 23 -4.74 15.23 -0.93
CA SER A 23 -5.83 16.09 -0.47
C SER A 23 -6.39 15.55 0.84
N ASN A 24 -7.16 16.37 1.56
CA ASN A 24 -7.67 16.03 2.87
C ASN A 24 -9.02 15.32 2.78
N VAL A 25 -9.05 14.19 2.07
CA VAL A 25 -10.25 13.36 1.93
C VAL A 25 -10.02 11.98 2.52
N ALA A 26 -11.07 11.38 3.06
CA ALA A 26 -10.96 10.15 3.84
C ALA A 26 -10.44 8.95 3.01
N TYR A 27 -10.79 8.86 1.73
CA TYR A 27 -10.34 7.74 0.89
C TYR A 27 -8.88 7.84 0.44
N ARG A 28 -8.17 8.91 0.85
CA ARG A 28 -6.72 9.07 0.68
C ARG A 28 -5.98 9.01 2.02
N LYS A 29 -6.65 8.58 3.08
CA LYS A 29 -6.06 8.43 4.40
C LYS A 29 -6.07 6.96 4.80
N PHE A 30 -4.94 6.51 5.34
CA PHE A 30 -4.76 5.15 5.79
C PHE A 30 -4.26 5.15 7.23
N GLN A 31 -4.83 4.31 8.05
CA GLN A 31 -4.49 4.16 9.45
C GLN A 31 -3.73 2.85 9.66
N PHE A 32 -2.58 2.93 10.32
CA PHE A 32 -1.80 1.76 10.67
C PHE A 32 -2.27 1.22 12.00
N VAL A 33 -2.77 -0.01 12.02
CA VAL A 33 -3.31 -0.65 13.20
C VAL A 33 -2.39 -1.81 13.58
N TYR A 34 -1.66 -1.67 14.68
CA TYR A 34 -0.68 -2.66 15.12
C TYR A 34 -1.36 -3.97 15.50
N GLN A 35 -0.81 -5.10 15.03
CA GLN A 35 -1.33 -6.43 15.25
C GLN A 35 -0.43 -7.32 16.11
N GLY A 36 0.70 -6.81 16.57
CA GLY A 36 1.71 -7.59 17.29
C GLY A 36 2.77 -8.16 16.36
N ASN A 37 3.87 -8.60 16.92
CA ASN A 37 5.00 -9.21 16.19
C ASN A 37 5.58 -8.36 15.06
N GLY A 38 5.42 -7.03 15.14
CA GLY A 38 5.92 -6.12 14.11
C GLY A 38 5.02 -5.97 12.90
N TYR A 39 3.79 -6.51 12.95
CA TYR A 39 2.84 -6.43 11.83
C TYR A 39 1.72 -5.44 12.08
N TYR A 40 1.25 -4.84 10.98
CA TYR A 40 0.16 -3.87 10.96
C TYR A 40 -0.88 -4.26 9.93
N LYS A 41 -2.14 -3.96 10.22
CA LYS A 41 -3.18 -3.78 9.20
C LYS A 41 -3.13 -2.32 8.76
N ILE A 42 -3.33 -2.08 7.48
CA ILE A 42 -3.39 -0.71 6.94
C ILE A 42 -4.81 -0.45 6.48
N LYS A 43 -5.56 0.31 7.29
CA LYS A 43 -6.99 0.52 7.10
C LYS A 43 -7.23 1.81 6.34
N ASN A 44 -8.04 1.74 5.29
CA ASN A 44 -8.49 2.95 4.60
C ASN A 44 -9.59 3.63 5.41
N VAL A 45 -9.39 4.90 5.74
CA VAL A 45 -10.29 5.64 6.63
C VAL A 45 -11.67 5.80 5.99
N GLY A 46 -11.73 6.05 4.69
CA GLY A 46 -13.01 6.30 4.01
C GLY A 46 -13.89 5.06 3.89
N SER A 47 -13.31 3.93 3.53
CA SER A 47 -14.06 2.69 3.28
C SER A 47 -14.15 1.78 4.51
N GLY A 48 -13.20 1.89 5.43
CA GLY A 48 -13.06 0.94 6.53
C GLY A 48 -12.45 -0.41 6.10
N LEU A 49 -12.12 -0.57 4.82
CA LEU A 49 -11.46 -1.76 4.30
C LEU A 49 -9.94 -1.62 4.42
N TYR A 50 -9.21 -2.68 4.10
CA TYR A 50 -7.78 -2.75 4.34
C TYR A 50 -6.99 -2.82 3.04
N LEU A 51 -5.78 -2.28 3.09
CA LEU A 51 -4.81 -2.45 2.02
C LEU A 51 -4.43 -3.92 1.95
N GLY A 52 -4.65 -4.55 0.82
CA GLY A 52 -4.37 -5.97 0.64
C GLY A 52 -3.72 -6.27 -0.69
N VAL A 53 -3.11 -7.45 -0.77
CA VAL A 53 -2.55 -7.97 -2.02
C VAL A 53 -3.58 -8.90 -2.65
N ALA A 54 -3.88 -8.68 -3.92
CA ALA A 54 -4.86 -9.47 -4.66
C ALA A 54 -4.56 -10.97 -4.54
N ASN A 55 -5.57 -11.76 -4.18
CA ASN A 55 -5.47 -13.21 -4.02
C ASN A 55 -4.36 -13.65 -3.06
N ASN A 56 -3.96 -12.78 -2.14
CA ASN A 56 -2.83 -13.02 -1.24
C ASN A 56 -1.57 -13.46 -2.00
N GLY A 57 -1.35 -12.87 -3.17
CA GLY A 57 -0.28 -13.25 -4.08
C GLY A 57 1.10 -12.96 -3.55
N SER A 58 2.05 -13.82 -3.89
CA SER A 58 3.45 -13.71 -3.43
C SER A 58 4.41 -13.23 -4.52
N LYS A 59 3.94 -13.12 -5.74
CA LYS A 59 4.79 -12.82 -6.90
C LYS A 59 4.88 -11.32 -7.15
N ALA A 60 6.02 -10.89 -7.68
CA ALA A 60 6.20 -9.54 -8.21
C ALA A 60 5.11 -9.22 -9.24
N GLY A 61 4.51 -8.05 -9.12
CA GLY A 61 3.41 -7.61 -9.97
C GLY A 61 2.02 -7.93 -9.44
N SER A 62 1.90 -8.63 -8.30
CA SER A 62 0.60 -8.84 -7.67
C SER A 62 -0.01 -7.49 -7.29
N ASN A 63 -1.28 -7.29 -7.66
CA ASN A 63 -1.93 -6.00 -7.46
C ASN A 63 -2.21 -5.70 -6.00
N VAL A 64 -2.19 -4.43 -5.65
CA VAL A 64 -2.60 -3.94 -4.33
C VAL A 64 -3.97 -3.29 -4.46
N GLN A 65 -4.87 -3.67 -3.57
CA GLN A 65 -6.27 -3.26 -3.64
C GLN A 65 -6.90 -3.24 -2.24
N LEU A 66 -8.11 -2.71 -2.14
CA LEU A 66 -8.88 -2.82 -0.91
C LEU A 66 -9.34 -4.26 -0.72
N SER A 67 -9.35 -4.69 0.53
CA SER A 67 -9.78 -6.04 0.90
C SER A 67 -10.52 -6.01 2.22
N SER A 68 -11.54 -6.86 2.34
CA SER A 68 -12.20 -7.13 3.61
C SER A 68 -11.35 -8.00 4.52
N SER A 69 -10.44 -8.80 3.94
CA SER A 69 -9.44 -9.58 4.69
C SER A 69 -8.11 -8.85 4.65
N ALA A 70 -7.56 -8.57 5.80
CA ALA A 70 -6.35 -7.78 5.87
C ALA A 70 -5.10 -8.58 5.53
N THR A 71 -4.28 -8.08 4.60
CA THR A 71 -2.88 -8.43 4.54
C THR A 71 -2.18 -7.79 5.74
N LEU A 72 -1.25 -8.49 6.35
CA LEU A 72 -0.42 -7.93 7.41
C LEU A 72 0.88 -7.38 6.80
N TRP A 73 1.28 -6.21 7.25
CA TRP A 73 2.43 -5.50 6.68
C TRP A 73 3.47 -5.23 7.75
N GLN A 74 4.73 -5.48 7.45
CA GLN A 74 5.85 -4.96 8.23
C GLN A 74 6.17 -3.55 7.75
N VAL A 75 6.49 -2.66 8.69
CA VAL A 75 6.84 -1.26 8.42
C VAL A 75 8.31 -1.11 8.78
N LEU A 76 9.18 -1.16 7.79
CA LEU A 76 10.63 -1.23 8.00
C LEU A 76 11.29 0.10 7.61
N PRO A 77 11.96 0.79 8.54
CA PRO A 77 12.62 2.05 8.21
C PRO A 77 13.76 1.85 7.21
N ASP A 78 13.91 2.79 6.29
CA ASP A 78 14.98 2.76 5.30
C ASP A 78 16.23 3.54 5.74
N GLY A 79 16.18 4.15 6.92
CA GLY A 79 17.27 4.95 7.47
C GLY A 79 17.24 6.44 7.07
N THR A 80 16.26 6.86 6.25
CA THR A 80 16.16 8.26 5.77
C THR A 80 14.90 8.98 6.24
N GLY A 81 14.05 8.32 7.02
CA GLY A 81 12.73 8.83 7.41
C GLY A 81 11.60 8.28 6.57
N ALA A 82 11.88 7.43 5.60
CA ALA A 82 10.89 6.69 4.84
C ALA A 82 10.89 5.21 5.26
N TYR A 83 9.95 4.44 4.71
CA TYR A 83 9.73 3.07 5.12
C TYR A 83 9.45 2.17 3.92
N TYR A 84 9.85 0.91 4.05
CA TYR A 84 9.38 -0.18 3.20
C TYR A 84 8.16 -0.80 3.86
N LEU A 85 7.14 -1.11 3.07
CA LEU A 85 5.93 -1.79 3.53
C LEU A 85 5.92 -3.18 2.93
N VAL A 86 6.20 -4.19 3.77
CA VAL A 86 6.44 -5.56 3.32
C VAL A 86 5.25 -6.45 3.71
N PRO A 87 4.53 -7.02 2.71
CA PRO A 87 3.37 -7.85 3.00
C PRO A 87 3.78 -9.23 3.52
N ASN A 88 3.00 -9.79 4.43
CA ASN A 88 3.29 -11.11 4.99
C ASN A 88 3.08 -12.25 3.99
N CYS A 89 2.44 -11.99 2.85
CA CYS A 89 2.19 -13.01 1.83
C CYS A 89 3.38 -13.19 0.87
N SER A 90 4.42 -12.36 0.98
CA SER A 90 5.61 -12.48 0.14
C SER A 90 6.87 -12.15 0.93
N SER A 91 7.87 -13.03 0.86
CA SER A 91 9.17 -12.80 1.52
C SER A 91 10.15 -11.98 0.69
N ILE A 92 9.84 -11.71 -0.57
CA ILE A 92 10.75 -11.06 -1.52
C ILE A 92 10.23 -9.76 -2.11
N CYS A 93 8.97 -9.41 -1.84
CA CYS A 93 8.34 -8.22 -2.42
C CYS A 93 7.99 -7.19 -1.35
N THR A 94 7.88 -5.95 -1.79
CA THR A 94 7.46 -4.81 -0.97
C THR A 94 6.48 -3.95 -1.76
N LEU A 95 5.75 -3.09 -1.08
CA LEU A 95 4.82 -2.16 -1.71
C LEU A 95 5.56 -1.27 -2.70
N ASP A 96 5.04 -1.15 -3.90
CA ASP A 96 5.75 -0.58 -5.04
C ASP A 96 4.83 0.28 -5.91
N LEU A 97 5.36 1.42 -6.35
CA LEU A 97 4.73 2.21 -7.40
C LEU A 97 5.07 1.56 -8.75
N TYR A 98 4.08 1.00 -9.40
CA TYR A 98 4.28 0.30 -10.68
C TYR A 98 4.99 1.20 -11.69
N THR A 99 6.01 0.69 -12.32
CA THR A 99 6.94 1.38 -13.24
C THR A 99 7.81 2.47 -12.60
N GLY A 100 7.55 2.88 -11.37
CA GLY A 100 8.31 3.93 -10.68
C GLY A 100 8.05 5.34 -11.17
N ILE A 101 7.06 5.55 -12.06
CA ILE A 101 6.77 6.85 -12.65
C ILE A 101 5.65 7.52 -11.86
N LEU A 102 5.93 8.70 -11.27
CA LEU A 102 4.94 9.46 -10.52
C LEU A 102 3.86 10.02 -11.44
N GLY A 103 2.63 10.05 -10.96
CA GLY A 103 1.50 10.64 -11.68
C GLY A 103 0.17 10.17 -11.10
N LYS A 104 -0.88 10.90 -11.42
CA LYS A 104 -2.24 10.52 -11.05
C LYS A 104 -2.64 9.21 -11.72
N GLY A 105 -3.26 8.33 -10.97
CA GLY A 105 -3.77 7.07 -11.49
C GLY A 105 -2.73 5.98 -11.70
N LYS A 106 -1.49 6.22 -11.31
CA LYS A 106 -0.43 5.21 -11.41
C LYS A 106 -0.70 4.08 -10.44
N ASN A 107 -0.56 2.85 -10.92
CA ASN A 107 -0.94 1.68 -10.13
C ASN A 107 0.04 1.37 -9.01
N ILE A 108 -0.45 0.68 -8.01
CA ILE A 108 0.32 0.19 -6.86
C ILE A 108 0.29 -1.33 -6.90
N ASP A 109 1.45 -1.93 -6.78
CA ASP A 109 1.60 -3.38 -6.72
C ASP A 109 2.60 -3.76 -5.62
N ILE A 110 2.95 -5.02 -5.56
CA ILE A 110 4.15 -5.46 -4.86
C ILE A 110 5.18 -5.88 -5.90
N TRP A 111 6.44 -5.60 -5.62
CA TRP A 111 7.53 -5.91 -6.52
C TRP A 111 8.75 -6.37 -5.74
N SER A 112 9.63 -7.11 -6.40
CA SER A 112 10.88 -7.56 -5.79
C SER A 112 11.65 -6.38 -5.20
N TYR A 113 12.17 -6.57 -4.00
CA TYR A 113 12.92 -5.55 -3.28
C TYR A 113 14.16 -5.12 -4.09
N ASN A 114 14.24 -3.85 -4.45
CA ASN A 114 15.31 -3.33 -5.31
C ASN A 114 15.97 -2.06 -4.78
N LEU A 115 15.62 -1.61 -3.57
CA LEU A 115 16.14 -0.40 -2.93
C LEU A 115 15.79 0.90 -3.69
N GLY A 116 14.88 0.85 -4.64
CA GLY A 116 14.49 1.98 -5.46
C GLY A 116 13.55 2.94 -4.75
N LYS A 117 13.45 4.17 -5.28
CA LYS A 117 12.57 5.22 -4.73
C LYS A 117 11.09 4.83 -4.80
N ALA A 118 10.71 4.02 -5.78
CA ALA A 118 9.32 3.58 -5.96
C ALA A 118 8.82 2.69 -4.82
N GLN A 119 9.73 2.22 -3.97
CA GLN A 119 9.42 1.32 -2.85
C GLN A 119 9.57 1.98 -1.48
N ARG A 120 9.82 3.28 -1.44
CA ARG A 120 10.02 4.03 -0.20
C ARG A 120 8.85 4.96 0.05
N TRP A 121 8.25 4.83 1.21
CA TRP A 121 7.01 5.53 1.56
C TRP A 121 7.21 6.37 2.80
N LYS A 122 6.79 7.63 2.76
CA LYS A 122 6.78 8.50 3.93
C LYS A 122 5.42 8.40 4.60
N LEU A 123 5.44 8.29 5.92
CA LEU A 123 4.23 8.28 6.75
C LEU A 123 4.04 9.67 7.34
N GLN A 124 2.86 10.22 7.20
CA GLN A 124 2.55 11.57 7.70
C GLN A 124 1.39 11.53 8.67
#